data_f8b686a373d1071675344ccb73638b5f
#
_entry.id   f8b686a373d1071675344ccb73638b5f
#
_cell.length_a   1.000
_cell.length_b   1.000
_cell.length_c   1.000
_cell.angle_alpha   90.00
_cell.angle_beta   90.00
_cell.angle_gamma   90.00
#
_symmetry.space_group_name_H-M   'P 1'
#
loop_
_entity.id
_entity.type
_entity.pdbx_description
1 polymer ?
#
loop_
_entity_poly.entity_id
_entity_poly.type
_entity_poly.pdbx_seq_one_letter_code
_entity_poly.pdbx_strand_id
1 'polypeptide(L)'
;MAAGTDETAEPKVAGSEVTSGAVLTSESVTGENGLIKWWKKNKHWLLFWVYGILTAYTQYYACVAVIAIYIAVFIFYAVMAHKGKTEKTSCKKTHIHKEQLKEQEAILTKAPVKGWRAVHTTEQETGRIAGKCIGKVLLCAGLSALAYLPWLPFFFSQVRTVSSSYWIQPLTWKSIFGCMKYIFLPVSYTVKKNYVLACVMILFFGAAFLYSFLMKRKDAKGRFFLLTGLWIAVFTTLIGFVCSILNRPIFVYRYLIPCLGAMWLVAAVVLWDFIEKNWGILLFVPFLLSGYSNMQGFYGEENKKIVEMKATQSFLADFPKDAVVLCNFNHVQAVTACYLKDSNEIWLYGSNPEDLIAELLPQCRGLEDTTELLQLVKERDVYFFGSFNSREELLKEWETEGIAYTEEGTYLLERYYFNVYHLVTNQSHVDP
;
A
#
# COMPACT_ATOMS: atom_id res chain seq x y z
N MET A 1 -26.22 -55.62 -2.53
CA MET A 1 -27.10 -55.75 -3.72
C MET A 1 -26.30 -55.11 -4.83
N ALA A 2 -25.59 -55.89 -5.59
CA ALA A 2 -25.91 -56.53 -6.88
C ALA A 2 -25.79 -55.44 -7.95
N ALA A 3 -24.73 -55.40 -8.70
CA ALA A 3 -24.27 -56.24 -9.84
C ALA A 3 -24.76 -55.63 -11.17
N GLY A 4 -23.87 -55.57 -12.13
CA GLY A 4 -24.18 -55.36 -13.52
C GLY A 4 -23.01 -54.89 -14.38
N THR A 5 -22.16 -55.82 -14.74
CA THR A 5 -21.26 -55.87 -15.89
C THR A 5 -22.01 -55.60 -17.18
N ASP A 6 -21.39 -54.92 -18.15
CA ASP A 6 -21.38 -55.47 -19.53
C ASP A 6 -20.20 -54.91 -20.37
N GLU A 7 -19.45 -55.85 -20.93
CA GLU A 7 -18.51 -55.77 -22.04
C GLU A 7 -19.29 -55.71 -23.38
N THR A 8 -18.74 -55.02 -24.38
CA THR A 8 -18.73 -55.45 -25.79
C THR A 8 -17.89 -54.48 -26.61
N ALA A 9 -16.69 -54.89 -27.01
CA ALA A 9 -16.37 -55.53 -28.29
C ALA A 9 -16.15 -54.55 -29.47
N GLU A 10 -14.87 -54.50 -29.88
CA GLU A 10 -14.41 -53.99 -31.19
C GLU A 10 -15.01 -54.74 -32.38
N PRO A 11 -15.01 -54.16 -33.55
CA PRO A 11 -14.61 -54.91 -34.74
C PRO A 11 -13.45 -54.24 -35.52
N LYS A 12 -12.45 -55.05 -35.79
CA LYS A 12 -11.51 -54.93 -36.91
C LYS A 12 -12.26 -55.09 -38.22
N VAL A 13 -11.97 -54.22 -39.21
CA VAL A 13 -12.10 -54.58 -40.64
C VAL A 13 -10.93 -54.02 -41.42
N ALA A 14 -10.46 -54.86 -42.28
CA ALA A 14 -9.25 -54.79 -43.07
C ALA A 14 -9.36 -53.86 -44.30
N GLY A 15 -8.18 -53.45 -44.72
CA GLY A 15 -7.57 -53.11 -45.96
C GLY A 15 -8.38 -52.88 -47.25
N SER A 16 -8.05 -51.82 -47.95
CA SER A 16 -7.86 -51.87 -49.40
C SER A 16 -6.92 -50.76 -49.89
N GLU A 17 -6.16 -51.12 -50.85
CA GLU A 17 -5.04 -50.42 -51.49
C GLU A 17 -5.43 -49.23 -52.35
N VAL A 18 -4.48 -48.29 -52.42
CA VAL A 18 -3.97 -47.60 -53.61
C VAL A 18 -4.91 -46.77 -54.48
N THR A 19 -4.72 -45.47 -54.41
CA THR A 19 -4.54 -44.65 -55.61
C THR A 19 -3.67 -43.40 -55.32
N SER A 20 -2.59 -43.31 -56.09
CA SER A 20 -1.71 -42.16 -56.19
C SER A 20 -2.47 -40.94 -56.66
N GLY A 21 -2.72 -40.00 -55.76
CA GLY A 21 -3.24 -38.68 -56.06
C GLY A 21 -2.25 -37.64 -55.52
N ALA A 22 -1.68 -36.84 -56.41
CA ALA A 22 -0.81 -35.72 -56.06
C ALA A 22 -1.48 -34.82 -55.00
N VAL A 23 -1.04 -34.92 -53.76
CA VAL A 23 -1.40 -34.00 -52.70
C VAL A 23 -0.64 -32.70 -52.94
N LEU A 24 -1.30 -31.76 -53.60
CA LEU A 24 -0.98 -30.35 -53.48
C LEU A 24 -1.03 -30.01 -51.99
N THR A 25 0.13 -30.02 -51.35
CA THR A 25 0.32 -29.43 -50.02
C THR A 25 0.07 -27.94 -50.17
N SER A 26 -1.18 -27.54 -49.96
CA SER A 26 -1.50 -26.18 -49.61
C SER A 26 -0.84 -25.92 -48.26
N GLU A 27 0.41 -25.51 -48.27
CA GLU A 27 0.98 -24.73 -47.13
C GLU A 27 0.07 -23.50 -46.96
N SER A 28 -0.95 -23.63 -46.12
CA SER A 28 -1.61 -22.49 -45.55
C SER A 28 -0.60 -21.81 -44.68
N VAL A 29 0.19 -20.93 -45.29
CA VAL A 29 0.92 -19.89 -44.59
C VAL A 29 -0.13 -19.01 -43.93
N THR A 30 -0.65 -19.46 -42.78
CA THR A 30 -1.38 -18.59 -41.84
C THR A 30 -0.37 -17.58 -41.32
N GLY A 31 -0.24 -16.49 -42.08
CA GLY A 31 0.55 -15.35 -41.65
C GLY A 31 0.00 -14.86 -40.33
N GLU A 32 0.60 -15.27 -39.24
CA GLU A 32 0.27 -14.71 -37.91
C GLU A 32 0.31 -13.18 -38.05
N ASN A 33 -0.86 -12.52 -37.89
CA ASN A 33 -1.00 -11.08 -38.01
C ASN A 33 0.12 -10.42 -37.21
N GLY A 34 0.86 -9.50 -37.80
CA GLY A 34 2.01 -8.83 -37.17
C GLY A 34 1.68 -8.26 -35.78
N LEU A 35 0.40 -7.86 -35.55
CA LEU A 35 -0.12 -7.45 -34.24
C LEU A 35 -0.12 -8.59 -33.21
N ILE A 36 -0.50 -9.79 -33.58
CA ILE A 36 -0.51 -10.95 -32.67
C ILE A 36 0.92 -11.32 -32.26
N LYS A 37 1.84 -11.30 -33.20
CA LYS A 37 3.27 -11.55 -32.92
C LYS A 37 3.88 -10.47 -32.04
N TRP A 38 3.58 -9.21 -32.30
CA TRP A 38 3.98 -8.09 -31.48
C TRP A 38 3.42 -8.20 -30.06
N TRP A 39 2.11 -8.52 -29.90
CA TRP A 39 1.44 -8.72 -28.63
C TRP A 39 2.10 -9.86 -27.83
N LYS A 40 2.26 -11.03 -28.41
CA LYS A 40 2.92 -12.17 -27.73
C LYS A 40 4.30 -11.79 -27.18
N LYS A 41 5.04 -10.95 -27.91
CA LYS A 41 6.40 -10.50 -27.54
C LYS A 41 6.41 -9.41 -26.46
N ASN A 42 5.42 -8.53 -26.41
CA ASN A 42 5.47 -7.32 -25.59
C ASN A 42 4.41 -7.27 -24.48
N LYS A 43 3.46 -8.21 -24.43
CA LYS A 43 2.35 -8.20 -23.47
C LYS A 43 2.76 -7.98 -22.01
N HIS A 44 3.86 -8.59 -21.56
CA HIS A 44 4.34 -8.45 -20.18
C HIS A 44 4.85 -7.03 -19.88
N TRP A 45 5.47 -6.37 -20.84
CA TRP A 45 5.91 -4.98 -20.69
C TRP A 45 4.75 -4.00 -20.71
N LEU A 46 3.76 -4.26 -21.55
CA LEU A 46 2.53 -3.48 -21.57
C LEU A 46 1.76 -3.62 -20.25
N LEU A 47 1.57 -4.85 -19.77
CA LEU A 47 0.93 -5.09 -18.48
C LEU A 47 1.71 -4.46 -17.33
N PHE A 48 3.04 -4.57 -17.32
CA PHE A 48 3.90 -3.92 -16.33
C PHE A 48 3.69 -2.40 -16.30
N TRP A 49 3.64 -1.76 -17.47
CA TRP A 49 3.35 -0.33 -17.61
C TRP A 49 1.95 0.02 -17.14
N VAL A 50 0.90 -0.68 -17.61
CA VAL A 50 -0.49 -0.42 -17.25
C VAL A 50 -0.72 -0.56 -15.74
N TYR A 51 -0.25 -1.66 -15.14
CA TYR A 51 -0.38 -1.85 -13.69
C TYR A 51 0.41 -0.82 -12.90
N GLY A 52 1.58 -0.40 -13.39
CA GLY A 52 2.35 0.68 -12.79
C GLY A 52 1.57 1.99 -12.73
N ILE A 53 0.92 2.38 -13.82
CA ILE A 53 0.08 3.58 -13.88
C ILE A 53 -1.14 3.45 -12.98
N LEU A 54 -1.91 2.37 -13.11
CA LEU A 54 -3.09 2.14 -12.28
C LEU A 54 -2.73 2.23 -10.79
N THR A 55 -1.61 1.62 -10.39
CA THR A 55 -1.12 1.70 -9.01
C THR A 55 -0.77 3.13 -8.62
N ALA A 56 -0.07 3.87 -9.48
CA ALA A 56 0.32 5.26 -9.21
C ALA A 56 -0.89 6.19 -8.99
N TYR A 57 -2.00 5.96 -9.68
CA TYR A 57 -3.23 6.75 -9.52
C TYR A 57 -4.06 6.39 -8.28
N THR A 58 -3.78 5.29 -7.60
CA THR A 58 -4.54 4.89 -6.40
C THR A 58 -4.17 5.71 -5.16
N GLN A 59 -2.91 6.11 -5.03
CA GLN A 59 -2.41 6.83 -3.86
C GLN A 59 -1.02 7.45 -4.14
N TYR A 60 -0.71 8.61 -3.55
CA TYR A 60 0.59 9.29 -3.75
C TYR A 60 1.80 8.42 -3.39
N TYR A 61 1.73 7.69 -2.28
CA TYR A 61 2.81 6.78 -1.88
C TYR A 61 2.92 5.54 -2.78
N ALA A 62 1.87 5.21 -3.52
CA ALA A 62 1.94 4.18 -4.55
C ALA A 62 2.82 4.62 -5.74
N CYS A 63 2.87 5.93 -6.07
CA CYS A 63 3.85 6.45 -7.03
C CYS A 63 5.28 6.17 -6.59
N VAL A 64 5.59 6.38 -5.29
CA VAL A 64 6.91 6.11 -4.72
C VAL A 64 7.24 4.61 -4.80
N ALA A 65 6.28 3.74 -4.50
CA ALA A 65 6.45 2.29 -4.64
C ALA A 65 6.70 1.88 -6.09
N VAL A 66 5.98 2.46 -7.05
CA VAL A 66 6.18 2.22 -8.49
C VAL A 66 7.57 2.69 -8.94
N ILE A 67 8.03 3.85 -8.50
CA ILE A 67 9.40 4.33 -8.76
C ILE A 67 10.43 3.33 -8.20
N ALA A 68 10.22 2.84 -6.97
CA ALA A 68 11.10 1.84 -6.38
C ALA A 68 11.17 0.55 -7.23
N ILE A 69 10.04 0.10 -7.78
CA ILE A 69 9.98 -1.06 -8.68
C ILE A 69 10.78 -0.80 -9.95
N TYR A 70 10.60 0.35 -10.61
CA TYR A 70 11.35 0.70 -11.82
C TYR A 70 12.86 0.74 -11.56
N ILE A 71 13.29 1.33 -10.44
CA ILE A 71 14.69 1.36 -10.01
C ILE A 71 15.23 -0.06 -9.81
N ALA A 72 14.51 -0.92 -9.09
CA ALA A 72 14.93 -2.29 -8.84
C ALA A 72 15.09 -3.10 -10.13
N VAL A 73 14.10 -3.02 -11.04
CA VAL A 73 14.13 -3.71 -12.33
C VAL A 73 15.24 -3.18 -13.22
N PHE A 74 15.46 -1.85 -13.21
CA PHE A 74 16.57 -1.23 -13.92
C PHE A 74 17.94 -1.75 -13.42
N ILE A 75 18.16 -1.73 -12.10
CA ILE A 75 19.40 -2.21 -11.48
C ILE A 75 19.62 -3.69 -11.82
N PHE A 76 18.58 -4.51 -11.75
CA PHE A 76 18.67 -5.93 -12.10
C PHE A 76 19.21 -6.13 -13.51
N TYR A 77 18.61 -5.47 -14.50
CA TYR A 77 19.06 -5.60 -15.88
C TYR A 77 20.41 -4.93 -16.13
N ALA A 78 20.74 -3.84 -15.42
CA ALA A 78 22.05 -3.21 -15.49
C ALA A 78 23.17 -4.15 -14.99
N VAL A 79 22.94 -4.81 -13.85
CA VAL A 79 23.88 -5.81 -13.31
C VAL A 79 24.05 -6.99 -14.26
N MET A 80 22.97 -7.50 -14.85
CA MET A 80 23.00 -8.58 -15.82
C MET A 80 23.76 -8.17 -17.10
N ALA A 81 23.53 -6.96 -17.60
CA ALA A 81 24.23 -6.43 -18.77
C ALA A 81 25.73 -6.22 -18.50
N HIS A 82 26.06 -5.73 -17.28
CA HIS A 82 27.46 -5.53 -16.88
C HIS A 82 28.23 -6.85 -16.79
N LYS A 83 27.66 -7.89 -16.17
CA LYS A 83 28.25 -9.22 -16.11
C LYS A 83 28.55 -9.77 -17.50
N GLY A 84 27.61 -9.69 -18.43
CA GLY A 84 27.82 -10.12 -19.80
C GLY A 84 28.93 -9.35 -20.56
N LYS A 85 29.18 -8.06 -20.19
CA LYS A 85 30.29 -7.27 -20.75
C LYS A 85 31.63 -7.66 -20.14
N THR A 86 31.70 -7.87 -18.83
CA THR A 86 32.96 -8.22 -18.14
C THR A 86 33.48 -9.56 -18.59
N GLU A 87 32.62 -10.54 -18.82
CA GLU A 87 33.00 -11.84 -19.36
C GLU A 87 33.49 -11.75 -20.80
N LYS A 88 32.88 -10.88 -21.62
CA LYS A 88 33.36 -10.60 -22.98
C LYS A 88 34.80 -10.08 -22.98
N THR A 89 35.14 -9.21 -22.02
CA THR A 89 36.50 -8.65 -21.90
C THR A 89 37.47 -9.68 -21.37
N SER A 90 37.07 -10.52 -20.42
CA SER A 90 37.87 -11.62 -19.91
C SER A 90 38.14 -12.68 -20.98
N CYS A 91 37.10 -13.06 -21.72
CA CYS A 91 37.22 -14.04 -22.82
C CYS A 91 38.14 -13.52 -23.94
N LYS A 92 38.08 -12.23 -24.27
CA LYS A 92 38.96 -11.61 -25.25
C LYS A 92 40.41 -11.61 -24.79
N LYS A 93 40.70 -11.33 -23.52
CA LYS A 93 42.04 -11.43 -22.93
C LYS A 93 42.56 -12.86 -22.91
N THR A 94 41.72 -13.82 -22.55
CA THR A 94 42.08 -15.24 -22.52
C THR A 94 42.30 -15.79 -23.96
N HIS A 95 41.58 -15.29 -24.96
CA HIS A 95 41.76 -15.68 -26.36
C HIS A 95 43.06 -15.14 -26.92
N ILE A 96 43.42 -13.89 -26.61
CA ILE A 96 44.68 -13.28 -26.99
C ILE A 96 45.85 -14.03 -26.31
N HIS A 97 45.72 -14.35 -25.04
CA HIS A 97 46.74 -15.11 -24.31
C HIS A 97 46.86 -16.57 -24.80
N LYS A 98 45.75 -17.20 -25.21
CA LYS A 98 45.75 -18.53 -25.84
C LYS A 98 46.25 -18.52 -27.26
N GLU A 99 46.07 -17.46 -28.04
CA GLU A 99 46.70 -17.32 -29.35
C GLU A 99 48.22 -17.17 -29.21
N GLN A 100 48.68 -16.40 -28.25
CA GLN A 100 50.09 -16.28 -27.90
C GLN A 100 50.70 -17.60 -27.38
N LEU A 101 49.92 -18.38 -26.60
CA LEU A 101 50.33 -19.73 -26.14
C LEU A 101 50.21 -20.79 -27.26
N LYS A 102 49.28 -20.66 -28.21
CA LYS A 102 49.18 -21.57 -29.35
C LYS A 102 50.30 -21.41 -30.36
N GLU A 103 50.87 -20.23 -30.48
CA GLU A 103 52.12 -20.05 -31.23
C GLU A 103 53.30 -20.78 -30.55
N GLN A 104 53.24 -20.97 -29.21
CA GLN A 104 54.22 -21.77 -28.48
C GLN A 104 53.86 -23.26 -28.38
N GLU A 105 52.55 -23.63 -28.40
CA GLU A 105 52.05 -25.01 -28.29
C GLU A 105 51.71 -25.68 -29.63
N ALA A 106 51.94 -25.05 -30.76
CA ALA A 106 51.74 -25.67 -32.08
C ALA A 106 52.63 -26.93 -32.30
N ILE A 107 53.38 -27.32 -31.28
CA ILE A 107 54.28 -28.51 -31.28
C ILE A 107 53.67 -29.69 -30.46
N LEU A 108 52.66 -29.55 -29.67
CA LEU A 108 52.13 -30.65 -28.81
C LEU A 108 50.61 -30.69 -28.68
N THR A 109 50.00 -31.68 -29.32
CA THR A 109 48.77 -32.43 -29.03
C THR A 109 47.38 -31.79 -29.23
N LYS A 110 46.65 -32.46 -30.15
CA LYS A 110 45.24 -32.38 -30.46
C LYS A 110 44.36 -32.97 -29.35
N ALA A 111 43.48 -32.17 -28.74
CA ALA A 111 42.24 -32.65 -28.09
C ALA A 111 41.14 -31.59 -28.17
N PRO A 112 39.86 -31.91 -28.49
CA PRO A 112 38.81 -30.93 -28.70
C PRO A 112 38.10 -30.60 -27.41
N VAL A 113 38.21 -29.35 -26.94
CA VAL A 113 37.43 -28.82 -25.79
C VAL A 113 36.07 -28.31 -26.29
N LYS A 114 35.08 -29.20 -26.42
CA LYS A 114 33.69 -28.85 -26.86
C LYS A 114 32.81 -28.16 -25.78
N GLY A 115 33.15 -28.25 -24.49
CA GLY A 115 32.30 -27.78 -23.41
C GLY A 115 32.31 -26.27 -23.15
N TRP A 116 33.38 -25.57 -23.37
CA TRP A 116 33.55 -24.15 -22.99
C TRP A 116 32.87 -23.15 -23.93
N ARG A 117 32.67 -23.48 -25.20
CA ARG A 117 31.99 -22.55 -26.14
C ARG A 117 30.50 -22.39 -25.87
N ALA A 118 29.82 -23.41 -25.38
CA ALA A 118 28.35 -23.35 -25.13
C ALA A 118 27.98 -22.45 -23.94
N VAL A 119 28.80 -22.43 -22.88
CA VAL A 119 28.56 -21.61 -21.69
C VAL A 119 28.74 -20.12 -21.99
N HIS A 120 29.81 -19.76 -22.70
CA HIS A 120 30.14 -18.37 -23.04
C HIS A 120 29.16 -17.71 -24.02
N THR A 121 28.59 -18.47 -24.95
CA THR A 121 27.58 -17.95 -25.88
C THR A 121 26.28 -17.61 -25.17
N THR A 122 25.91 -18.39 -24.18
CA THR A 122 24.66 -18.17 -23.39
C THR A 122 24.72 -16.90 -22.53
N GLU A 123 25.89 -16.63 -21.93
CA GLU A 123 26.06 -15.45 -21.05
C GLU A 123 26.17 -14.14 -21.84
N GLN A 124 26.84 -14.17 -23.00
CA GLN A 124 26.89 -13.00 -23.88
C GLN A 124 25.54 -12.66 -24.49
N GLU A 125 24.72 -13.65 -24.82
CA GLU A 125 23.36 -13.45 -25.29
C GLU A 125 22.48 -12.87 -24.18
N THR A 126 22.64 -13.35 -22.94
CA THR A 126 21.95 -12.82 -21.75
C THR A 126 22.27 -11.34 -21.52
N GLY A 127 23.53 -10.92 -21.63
CA GLY A 127 23.94 -9.52 -21.51
C GLY A 127 23.33 -8.62 -22.59
N ARG A 128 23.22 -9.11 -23.83
CA ARG A 128 22.60 -8.37 -24.95
C ARG A 128 21.08 -8.23 -24.75
N ILE A 129 20.42 -9.28 -24.27
CA ILE A 129 19.00 -9.27 -23.96
C ILE A 129 18.74 -8.29 -22.80
N ALA A 130 19.56 -8.33 -21.73
CA ALA A 130 19.47 -7.42 -20.61
C ALA A 130 19.56 -5.94 -21.02
N GLY A 131 20.49 -5.61 -21.95
CA GLY A 131 20.61 -4.26 -22.51
C GLY A 131 19.34 -3.79 -23.23
N LYS A 132 18.68 -4.67 -23.99
CA LYS A 132 17.38 -4.35 -24.61
C LYS A 132 16.26 -4.17 -23.59
N CYS A 133 16.29 -4.92 -22.48
CA CYS A 133 15.32 -4.78 -21.41
C CYS A 133 15.48 -3.45 -20.66
N ILE A 134 16.70 -2.94 -20.49
CA ILE A 134 16.94 -1.60 -19.92
C ILE A 134 16.20 -0.53 -20.73
N GLY A 135 16.30 -0.56 -22.07
CA GLY A 135 15.58 0.39 -22.92
C GLY A 135 14.06 0.31 -22.73
N LYS A 136 13.50 -0.89 -22.54
CA LYS A 136 12.08 -1.07 -22.28
C LYS A 136 11.67 -0.54 -20.90
N VAL A 137 12.49 -0.76 -19.86
CA VAL A 137 12.26 -0.21 -18.52
C VAL A 137 12.21 1.32 -18.57
N LEU A 138 13.19 1.94 -19.22
CA LEU A 138 13.24 3.40 -19.37
C LEU A 138 12.05 3.93 -20.17
N LEU A 139 11.65 3.23 -21.24
CA LEU A 139 10.45 3.58 -22.01
C LEU A 139 9.19 3.51 -21.15
N CYS A 140 8.98 2.41 -20.42
CA CYS A 140 7.85 2.27 -19.52
C CYS A 140 7.85 3.35 -18.43
N ALA A 141 9.00 3.66 -17.83
CA ALA A 141 9.13 4.71 -16.83
C ALA A 141 8.81 6.10 -17.41
N GLY A 142 9.33 6.43 -18.59
CA GLY A 142 9.05 7.68 -19.28
C GLY A 142 7.57 7.83 -19.64
N LEU A 143 6.94 6.78 -20.18
CA LEU A 143 5.52 6.77 -20.47
C LEU A 143 4.66 6.89 -19.21
N SER A 144 5.09 6.28 -18.09
CA SER A 144 4.40 6.44 -16.80
C SER A 144 4.50 7.86 -16.27
N ALA A 145 5.67 8.48 -16.37
CA ALA A 145 5.86 9.89 -16.00
C ALA A 145 4.97 10.82 -16.84
N LEU A 146 4.93 10.62 -18.15
CA LEU A 146 4.06 11.39 -19.06
C LEU A 146 2.57 11.20 -18.72
N ALA A 147 2.15 9.97 -18.47
CA ALA A 147 0.77 9.68 -18.09
C ALA A 147 0.37 10.29 -16.74
N TYR A 148 1.33 10.53 -15.83
CA TYR A 148 1.09 11.13 -14.53
C TYR A 148 1.11 12.68 -14.56
N LEU A 149 1.65 13.31 -15.61
CA LEU A 149 1.72 14.78 -15.71
C LEU A 149 0.39 15.51 -15.50
N PRO A 150 -0.75 15.04 -16.04
CA PRO A 150 -2.04 15.72 -15.85
C PRO A 150 -2.48 15.77 -14.38
N TRP A 151 -1.96 14.88 -13.54
CA TRP A 151 -2.27 14.82 -12.10
C TRP A 151 -1.44 15.80 -11.25
N LEU A 152 -0.31 16.28 -11.74
CA LEU A 152 0.59 17.16 -10.97
C LEU A 152 -0.07 18.45 -10.45
N PRO A 153 -0.90 19.18 -11.22
CA PRO A 153 -1.59 20.36 -10.70
C PRO A 153 -2.46 20.07 -9.48
N PHE A 154 -3.21 18.96 -9.53
CA PHE A 154 -4.03 18.49 -8.39
C PHE A 154 -3.16 18.12 -7.20
N PHE A 155 -2.05 17.43 -7.43
CA PHE A 155 -1.09 17.08 -6.38
C PHE A 155 -0.57 18.33 -5.66
N PHE A 156 -0.11 19.36 -6.40
CA PHE A 156 0.40 20.57 -5.79
C PHE A 156 -0.69 21.37 -5.06
N SER A 157 -1.91 21.40 -5.59
CA SER A 157 -3.06 22.00 -4.91
C SER A 157 -3.33 21.32 -3.57
N GLN A 158 -3.39 19.99 -3.55
CA GLN A 158 -3.62 19.21 -2.32
C GLN A 158 -2.47 19.37 -1.30
N VAL A 159 -1.21 19.41 -1.76
CA VAL A 159 -0.07 19.68 -0.88
C VAL A 159 -0.21 21.05 -0.19
N ARG A 160 -0.68 22.08 -0.89
CA ARG A 160 -0.95 23.40 -0.30
C ARG A 160 -2.06 23.34 0.74
N THR A 161 -3.19 22.75 0.42
CA THR A 161 -4.34 22.63 1.32
C THR A 161 -3.99 21.85 2.58
N VAL A 162 -3.32 20.70 2.43
CA VAL A 162 -2.89 19.89 3.58
C VAL A 162 -1.84 20.60 4.41
N SER A 163 -1.05 21.52 3.85
CA SER A 163 -0.03 22.26 4.61
C SER A 163 -0.58 23.30 5.57
N SER A 164 -1.84 23.71 5.44
CA SER A 164 -2.48 24.71 6.29
C SER A 164 -3.15 24.12 7.53
N SER A 165 -3.64 22.89 7.48
CA SER A 165 -4.36 22.24 8.60
C SER A 165 -3.70 20.89 8.96
N TYR A 166 -2.81 20.88 9.96
CA TYR A 166 -1.92 19.75 10.20
C TYR A 166 -2.21 19.02 11.51
N TRP A 167 -2.67 17.76 11.42
CA TRP A 167 -2.96 16.90 12.58
C TRP A 167 -1.93 15.76 12.78
N ILE A 168 -0.96 15.58 11.85
CA ILE A 168 -0.01 14.45 11.89
C ILE A 168 1.10 14.74 12.89
N GLN A 169 1.31 13.81 13.82
CA GLN A 169 2.34 13.90 14.85
C GLN A 169 3.75 13.87 14.25
N PRO A 170 4.72 14.60 14.82
CA PRO A 170 6.11 14.56 14.40
C PRO A 170 6.70 13.15 14.45
N LEU A 171 7.63 12.86 13.54
CA LEU A 171 8.32 11.57 13.50
C LEU A 171 9.23 11.45 14.74
N THR A 172 9.16 10.27 15.35
CA THR A 172 10.02 9.88 16.47
C THR A 172 10.70 8.53 16.16
N TRP A 173 11.67 8.13 16.98
CA TRP A 173 12.25 6.78 16.87
C TRP A 173 11.20 5.67 16.93
N LYS A 174 10.13 5.87 17.68
CA LYS A 174 8.99 4.94 17.75
C LYS A 174 8.29 4.78 16.40
N SER A 175 8.40 5.75 15.50
CA SER A 175 7.78 5.69 14.17
C SER A 175 8.39 4.59 13.31
N ILE A 176 9.69 4.29 13.44
CA ILE A 176 10.35 3.19 12.72
C ILE A 176 9.75 1.85 13.16
N PHE A 177 9.64 1.63 14.47
CA PHE A 177 9.00 0.41 15.00
C PHE A 177 7.52 0.35 14.64
N GLY A 178 6.85 1.50 14.58
CA GLY A 178 5.47 1.62 14.11
C GLY A 178 5.30 1.15 12.67
N CYS A 179 6.22 1.48 11.76
CA CYS A 179 6.22 0.98 10.39
C CYS A 179 6.36 -0.55 10.34
N MET A 180 7.32 -1.11 11.07
CA MET A 180 7.51 -2.56 11.15
C MET A 180 6.28 -3.25 11.73
N LYS A 181 5.73 -2.72 12.83
CA LYS A 181 4.48 -3.21 13.43
C LYS A 181 3.32 -3.16 12.45
N TYR A 182 3.19 -2.08 11.69
CA TYR A 182 2.11 -1.92 10.72
C TYR A 182 2.14 -2.97 9.60
N ILE A 183 3.34 -3.36 9.14
CA ILE A 183 3.49 -4.39 8.11
C ILE A 183 2.99 -5.75 8.61
N PHE A 184 3.30 -6.12 9.85
CA PHE A 184 2.95 -7.43 10.41
C PHE A 184 1.62 -7.44 11.17
N LEU A 185 1.27 -6.32 11.79
CA LEU A 185 0.08 -6.15 12.63
C LEU A 185 -0.55 -4.78 12.37
N PRO A 186 -1.20 -4.57 11.21
CA PRO A 186 -1.72 -3.27 10.82
C PRO A 186 -2.78 -2.73 11.78
N VAL A 187 -3.51 -3.61 12.46
CA VAL A 187 -4.51 -3.24 13.47
C VAL A 187 -4.09 -3.83 14.82
N SER A 188 -3.95 -2.97 15.82
CA SER A 188 -3.47 -3.37 17.14
C SER A 188 -4.32 -2.73 18.24
N TYR A 189 -5.25 -3.50 18.79
CA TYR A 189 -6.17 -3.06 19.84
C TYR A 189 -5.62 -3.22 21.25
N THR A 190 -4.70 -4.18 21.50
CA THR A 190 -4.07 -4.38 22.81
C THR A 190 -2.59 -4.05 22.76
N VAL A 191 -2.21 -2.90 23.29
CA VAL A 191 -0.91 -2.26 23.07
C VAL A 191 0.28 -3.14 23.50
N LYS A 192 0.29 -3.72 24.71
CA LYS A 192 1.48 -4.42 25.23
C LYS A 192 1.72 -5.81 24.63
N LYS A 193 0.69 -6.66 24.56
CA LYS A 193 0.82 -8.02 23.99
C LYS A 193 1.18 -8.00 22.52
N ASN A 194 0.65 -7.02 21.77
CA ASN A 194 0.86 -6.89 20.35
C ASN A 194 2.26 -6.36 20.00
N TYR A 195 2.92 -5.57 20.87
CA TYR A 195 4.31 -5.20 20.65
C TYR A 195 5.25 -6.40 20.76
N VAL A 196 5.05 -7.26 21.78
CA VAL A 196 5.84 -8.48 21.93
C VAL A 196 5.63 -9.40 20.73
N LEU A 197 4.38 -9.61 20.32
CA LEU A 197 4.06 -10.44 19.16
C LEU A 197 4.64 -9.84 17.88
N ALA A 198 4.57 -8.53 17.68
CA ALA A 198 5.19 -7.86 16.53
C ALA A 198 6.72 -8.06 16.51
N CYS A 199 7.39 -7.94 17.65
CA CYS A 199 8.82 -8.20 17.75
C CYS A 199 9.17 -9.66 17.40
N VAL A 200 8.40 -10.61 17.92
CA VAL A 200 8.58 -12.04 17.60
C VAL A 200 8.39 -12.28 16.11
N MET A 201 7.36 -11.69 15.49
CA MET A 201 7.09 -11.82 14.06
C MET A 201 8.21 -11.19 13.21
N ILE A 202 8.71 -10.01 13.59
CA ILE A 202 9.82 -9.34 12.89
C ILE A 202 11.09 -10.21 12.94
N LEU A 203 11.44 -10.72 14.12
CA LEU A 203 12.62 -11.59 14.29
C LEU A 203 12.47 -12.88 13.48
N PHE A 204 11.31 -13.49 13.55
CA PHE A 204 11.01 -14.70 12.82
C PHE A 204 11.08 -14.50 11.29
N PHE A 205 10.43 -13.46 10.76
CA PHE A 205 10.52 -13.12 9.34
C PHE A 205 11.91 -12.73 8.92
N GLY A 206 12.62 -11.97 9.75
CA GLY A 206 14.01 -11.60 9.50
C GLY A 206 14.91 -12.83 9.39
N ALA A 207 14.78 -13.79 10.31
CA ALA A 207 15.52 -15.04 10.28
C ALA A 207 15.14 -15.90 9.06
N ALA A 208 13.86 -16.05 8.78
CA ALA A 208 13.36 -16.79 7.63
C ALA A 208 13.82 -16.15 6.30
N PHE A 209 13.74 -14.82 6.20
CA PHE A 209 14.25 -14.07 5.05
C PHE A 209 15.76 -14.30 4.84
N LEU A 210 16.54 -14.16 5.90
CA LEU A 210 17.99 -14.37 5.84
C LEU A 210 18.32 -15.80 5.41
N TYR A 211 17.63 -16.79 5.96
CA TYR A 211 17.78 -18.18 5.56
C TYR A 211 17.47 -18.37 4.07
N SER A 212 16.30 -17.93 3.59
CA SER A 212 15.93 -18.04 2.18
C SER A 212 16.91 -17.31 1.27
N PHE A 213 17.41 -16.15 1.68
CA PHE A 213 18.41 -15.39 0.94
C PHE A 213 19.75 -16.14 0.81
N LEU A 214 20.18 -16.80 1.88
CA LEU A 214 21.39 -17.61 1.90
C LEU A 214 21.23 -18.89 1.06
N MET A 215 20.08 -19.56 1.19
CA MET A 215 19.75 -20.75 0.40
C MET A 215 19.70 -20.47 -1.09
N LYS A 216 19.13 -19.32 -1.48
CA LYS A 216 19.06 -18.87 -2.89
C LYS A 216 20.38 -18.24 -3.40
N ARG A 217 21.50 -18.50 -2.76
CA ARG A 217 22.79 -17.88 -3.15
C ARG A 217 23.17 -18.08 -4.63
N LYS A 218 22.76 -19.20 -5.23
CA LYS A 218 22.98 -19.51 -6.66
C LYS A 218 21.82 -19.08 -7.56
N ASP A 219 20.64 -18.76 -7.01
CA ASP A 219 19.48 -18.33 -7.76
C ASP A 219 19.37 -16.80 -7.80
N ALA A 220 19.84 -16.22 -8.89
CA ALA A 220 19.81 -14.75 -9.07
C ALA A 220 18.38 -14.19 -9.12
N LYS A 221 17.40 -14.95 -9.67
CA LYS A 221 16.01 -14.50 -9.78
C LYS A 221 15.33 -14.51 -8.41
N GLY A 222 15.47 -15.60 -7.66
CA GLY A 222 14.89 -15.68 -6.32
C GLY A 222 15.45 -14.60 -5.38
N ARG A 223 16.77 -14.34 -5.40
CA ARG A 223 17.36 -13.24 -4.64
C ARG A 223 16.87 -11.87 -5.09
N PHE A 224 16.70 -11.67 -6.39
CA PHE A 224 16.14 -10.43 -6.92
C PHE A 224 14.74 -10.16 -6.36
N PHE A 225 13.85 -11.16 -6.35
CA PHE A 225 12.52 -11.02 -5.77
C PHE A 225 12.56 -10.65 -4.29
N LEU A 226 13.37 -11.35 -3.50
CA LEU A 226 13.51 -11.07 -2.07
C LEU A 226 14.00 -9.65 -1.82
N LEU A 227 15.07 -9.24 -2.50
CA LEU A 227 15.65 -7.91 -2.36
C LEU A 227 14.73 -6.81 -2.87
N THR A 228 14.00 -7.04 -3.96
CA THR A 228 13.06 -6.06 -4.53
C THR A 228 11.90 -5.78 -3.60
N GLY A 229 11.31 -6.82 -3.00
CA GLY A 229 10.21 -6.62 -2.05
C GLY A 229 10.65 -5.83 -0.81
N LEU A 230 11.82 -6.17 -0.24
CA LEU A 230 12.40 -5.41 0.87
C LEU A 230 12.74 -3.96 0.44
N TRP A 231 13.34 -3.79 -0.73
CA TRP A 231 13.69 -2.49 -1.29
C TRP A 231 12.49 -1.56 -1.42
N ILE A 232 11.36 -2.07 -1.97
CA ILE A 232 10.13 -1.28 -2.13
C ILE A 232 9.66 -0.72 -0.78
N ALA A 233 9.62 -1.55 0.26
CA ALA A 233 9.18 -1.14 1.58
C ALA A 233 10.16 -0.13 2.22
N VAL A 234 11.47 -0.41 2.16
CA VAL A 234 12.50 0.47 2.71
C VAL A 234 12.53 1.81 1.97
N PHE A 235 12.52 1.80 0.64
CA PHE A 235 12.56 3.01 -0.18
C PHE A 235 11.32 3.89 0.07
N THR A 236 10.12 3.31 0.08
CA THR A 236 8.88 4.06 0.32
C THR A 236 8.86 4.67 1.72
N THR A 237 9.30 3.92 2.74
CA THR A 237 9.40 4.43 4.12
C THR A 237 10.43 5.55 4.21
N LEU A 238 11.62 5.37 3.60
CA LEU A 238 12.69 6.35 3.62
C LEU A 238 12.27 7.66 2.96
N ILE A 239 11.67 7.60 1.78
CA ILE A 239 11.15 8.81 1.08
C ILE A 239 10.09 9.49 1.94
N GLY A 240 9.15 8.74 2.53
CA GLY A 240 8.15 9.29 3.44
C GLY A 240 8.75 10.00 4.64
N PHE A 241 9.80 9.45 5.23
CA PHE A 241 10.53 10.06 6.35
C PHE A 241 11.31 11.31 5.93
N VAL A 242 12.03 11.23 4.82
CA VAL A 242 12.78 12.38 4.29
C VAL A 242 11.82 13.54 3.98
N CYS A 243 10.72 13.29 3.29
CA CYS A 243 9.71 14.32 3.02
C CYS A 243 9.11 14.91 4.32
N SER A 244 8.89 14.07 5.34
CA SER A 244 8.35 14.52 6.63
C SER A 244 9.35 15.32 7.45
N ILE A 245 10.66 15.07 7.32
CA ILE A 245 11.72 15.82 8.02
C ILE A 245 12.00 17.15 7.32
N LEU A 246 12.03 17.14 5.96
CA LEU A 246 12.42 18.33 5.20
C LEU A 246 11.30 19.38 5.12
N ASN A 247 10.05 18.96 5.21
CA ASN A 247 8.90 19.87 5.04
C ASN A 247 8.06 19.91 6.33
N ARG A 248 7.07 19.02 6.42
CA ARG A 248 6.17 18.87 7.59
C ARG A 248 5.90 17.38 7.80
N PRO A 249 5.50 16.93 9.00
CA PRO A 249 5.20 15.53 9.25
C PRO A 249 4.03 15.08 8.37
N ILE A 250 4.26 14.44 7.22
CA ILE A 250 3.23 13.96 6.29
C ILE A 250 3.08 12.44 6.32
N PHE A 251 4.01 11.73 6.96
CA PHE A 251 4.05 10.28 6.93
C PHE A 251 3.12 9.66 7.96
N VAL A 252 2.20 8.81 7.48
CA VAL A 252 1.32 7.97 8.29
C VAL A 252 1.53 6.52 7.89
N TYR A 253 1.49 5.58 8.83
CA TYR A 253 1.75 4.14 8.58
C TYR A 253 0.88 3.54 7.46
N ARG A 254 -0.36 4.01 7.29
CA ARG A 254 -1.25 3.58 6.19
C ARG A 254 -0.67 3.81 4.79
N TYR A 255 0.31 4.69 4.66
CA TYR A 255 0.99 4.94 3.38
C TYR A 255 1.94 3.79 2.97
N LEU A 256 2.14 2.80 3.83
CA LEU A 256 2.82 1.55 3.52
C LEU A 256 1.91 0.51 2.84
N ILE A 257 0.58 0.73 2.76
CA ILE A 257 -0.36 -0.19 2.11
C ILE A 257 0.11 -0.61 0.70
N PRO A 258 0.58 0.29 -0.18
CA PRO A 258 1.10 -0.10 -1.49
C PRO A 258 2.27 -1.07 -1.46
N CYS A 259 3.04 -1.08 -0.36
CA CYS A 259 4.19 -1.98 -0.18
C CYS A 259 3.78 -3.37 0.32
N LEU A 260 2.59 -3.51 0.92
CA LEU A 260 2.16 -4.76 1.54
C LEU A 260 2.09 -5.90 0.53
N GLY A 261 1.62 -5.64 -0.70
CA GLY A 261 1.60 -6.64 -1.76
C GLY A 261 2.99 -7.22 -2.08
N ALA A 262 4.00 -6.36 -2.16
CA ALA A 262 5.39 -6.78 -2.37
C ALA A 262 5.94 -7.55 -1.15
N MET A 263 5.62 -7.12 0.06
CA MET A 263 6.01 -7.82 1.29
C MET A 263 5.35 -9.20 1.41
N TRP A 264 4.07 -9.32 1.05
CA TRP A 264 3.38 -10.61 1.01
C TRP A 264 3.95 -11.55 -0.04
N LEU A 265 4.39 -11.01 -1.20
CA LEU A 265 5.09 -11.80 -2.20
C LEU A 265 6.42 -12.35 -1.66
N VAL A 266 7.19 -11.53 -0.94
CA VAL A 266 8.41 -11.98 -0.25
C VAL A 266 8.08 -13.06 0.76
N ALA A 267 7.05 -12.85 1.59
CA ALA A 267 6.61 -13.85 2.56
C ALA A 267 6.23 -15.17 1.89
N ALA A 268 5.52 -15.13 0.77
CA ALA A 268 5.16 -16.34 0.01
C ALA A 268 6.40 -17.09 -0.51
N VAL A 269 7.39 -16.37 -1.06
CA VAL A 269 8.64 -16.98 -1.53
C VAL A 269 9.44 -17.58 -0.36
N VAL A 270 9.51 -16.88 0.76
CA VAL A 270 10.18 -17.37 1.98
C VAL A 270 9.46 -18.62 2.51
N LEU A 271 8.14 -18.59 2.59
CA LEU A 271 7.33 -19.73 3.03
C LEU A 271 7.49 -20.94 2.12
N TRP A 272 7.53 -20.73 0.79
CA TRP A 272 7.72 -21.81 -0.16
C TRP A 272 9.01 -22.58 0.09
N ASP A 273 10.11 -21.89 0.38
CA ASP A 273 11.40 -22.51 0.66
C ASP A 273 11.38 -23.43 1.90
N PHE A 274 10.43 -23.20 2.81
CA PHE A 274 10.24 -24.00 4.02
C PHE A 274 9.22 -25.13 3.83
N ILE A 275 8.19 -24.93 3.01
CA ILE A 275 7.16 -25.95 2.74
C ILE A 275 7.80 -27.19 2.12
N GLU A 276 8.75 -27.03 1.21
CA GLU A 276 9.50 -28.15 0.62
C GLU A 276 10.23 -29.02 1.66
N LYS A 277 10.50 -28.49 2.86
CA LYS A 277 11.23 -29.15 3.95
C LYS A 277 10.36 -29.61 5.11
N ASN A 278 9.05 -29.69 4.95
CA ASN A 278 8.07 -30.06 6.01
C ASN A 278 8.01 -29.10 7.24
N TRP A 279 8.89 -28.12 7.35
CA TRP A 279 8.89 -27.14 8.43
C TRP A 279 7.95 -25.95 8.18
N GLY A 280 7.43 -25.82 6.95
CA GLY A 280 6.60 -24.69 6.52
C GLY A 280 5.31 -24.52 7.32
N ILE A 281 4.73 -25.60 7.81
CA ILE A 281 3.53 -25.56 8.65
C ILE A 281 3.80 -24.79 9.95
N LEU A 282 4.97 -24.96 10.57
CA LEU A 282 5.34 -24.26 11.79
C LEU A 282 5.44 -22.75 11.59
N LEU A 283 5.74 -22.29 10.37
CA LEU A 283 5.78 -20.86 10.02
C LEU A 283 4.39 -20.22 9.97
N PHE A 284 3.35 -20.97 9.66
CA PHE A 284 1.98 -20.46 9.66
C PHE A 284 1.40 -20.28 11.05
N VAL A 285 1.86 -21.03 12.04
CA VAL A 285 1.32 -20.97 13.40
C VAL A 285 1.38 -19.58 14.02
N PRO A 286 2.53 -18.86 14.03
CA PRO A 286 2.59 -17.50 14.55
C PRO A 286 1.65 -16.53 13.80
N PHE A 287 1.49 -16.68 12.47
CA PHE A 287 0.57 -15.87 11.68
C PHE A 287 -0.89 -16.12 12.05
N LEU A 288 -1.27 -17.40 12.16
CA LEU A 288 -2.63 -17.77 12.54
C LEU A 288 -2.96 -17.28 13.95
N LEU A 289 -2.03 -17.44 14.90
CA LEU A 289 -2.20 -16.96 16.26
C LEU A 289 -2.28 -15.44 16.32
N SER A 290 -1.42 -14.74 15.56
CA SER A 290 -1.47 -13.29 15.45
C SER A 290 -2.76 -12.81 14.80
N GLY A 291 -3.17 -13.41 13.69
CA GLY A 291 -4.41 -13.11 12.99
C GLY A 291 -5.63 -13.31 13.87
N TYR A 292 -5.70 -14.45 14.57
CA TYR A 292 -6.78 -14.76 15.50
C TYR A 292 -6.85 -13.77 16.66
N SER A 293 -5.71 -13.49 17.31
CA SER A 293 -5.64 -12.50 18.40
C SER A 293 -6.07 -11.10 17.97
N ASN A 294 -5.63 -10.67 16.79
CA ASN A 294 -6.04 -9.37 16.23
C ASN A 294 -7.52 -9.33 15.88
N MET A 295 -8.05 -10.42 15.33
CA MET A 295 -9.47 -10.51 14.98
C MET A 295 -10.35 -10.49 16.23
N GLN A 296 -9.99 -11.20 17.30
CA GLN A 296 -10.70 -11.12 18.57
C GLN A 296 -10.66 -9.70 19.17
N GLY A 297 -9.48 -9.06 19.15
CA GLY A 297 -9.34 -7.68 19.59
C GLY A 297 -10.21 -6.72 18.78
N PHE A 298 -10.22 -6.88 17.45
CA PHE A 298 -11.06 -6.10 16.56
C PHE A 298 -12.55 -6.24 16.89
N TYR A 299 -13.07 -7.44 16.94
CA TYR A 299 -14.48 -7.67 17.26
C TYR A 299 -14.85 -7.18 18.67
N GLY A 300 -13.94 -7.33 19.64
CA GLY A 300 -14.17 -6.82 20.98
C GLY A 300 -14.32 -5.30 21.01
N GLU A 301 -13.47 -4.57 20.33
CA GLU A 301 -13.51 -3.10 20.25
C GLU A 301 -14.69 -2.60 19.39
N GLU A 302 -14.96 -3.25 18.25
CA GLU A 302 -16.11 -2.86 17.41
C GLU A 302 -17.46 -3.10 18.13
N ASN A 303 -17.57 -4.20 18.88
CA ASN A 303 -18.77 -4.44 19.70
C ASN A 303 -18.97 -3.37 20.77
N LYS A 304 -17.90 -2.91 21.45
CA LYS A 304 -17.98 -1.79 22.39
C LYS A 304 -18.46 -0.53 21.69
N LYS A 305 -17.84 -0.18 20.55
CA LYS A 305 -18.26 1.01 19.78
C LYS A 305 -19.70 0.93 19.32
N ILE A 306 -20.19 -0.23 18.92
CA ILE A 306 -21.60 -0.41 18.56
C ILE A 306 -22.51 -0.08 19.74
N VAL A 307 -22.15 -0.50 20.96
CA VAL A 307 -22.93 -0.17 22.17
C VAL A 307 -22.88 1.32 22.46
N GLU A 308 -21.68 1.93 22.41
CA GLU A 308 -21.49 3.37 22.61
C GLU A 308 -22.25 4.20 21.55
N MET A 309 -22.19 3.79 20.29
CA MET A 309 -22.94 4.44 19.20
C MET A 309 -24.46 4.36 19.41
N LYS A 310 -24.97 3.21 19.86
CA LYS A 310 -26.42 3.11 20.18
C LYS A 310 -26.84 4.05 21.30
N ALA A 311 -26.02 4.19 22.35
CA ALA A 311 -26.25 5.14 23.41
C ALA A 311 -26.25 6.58 22.87
N THR A 312 -25.30 6.92 21.99
CA THR A 312 -25.25 8.22 21.32
C THR A 312 -26.46 8.45 20.43
N GLN A 313 -26.90 7.46 19.67
CA GLN A 313 -28.12 7.57 18.85
C GLN A 313 -29.38 7.82 19.70
N SER A 314 -29.48 7.14 20.86
CA SER A 314 -30.58 7.40 21.79
C SER A 314 -30.52 8.83 22.35
N PHE A 315 -29.34 9.29 22.76
CA PHE A 315 -29.13 10.67 23.22
C PHE A 315 -29.54 11.69 22.13
N LEU A 316 -29.12 11.50 20.89
CA LEU A 316 -29.45 12.39 19.76
C LEU A 316 -30.94 12.32 19.39
N ALA A 317 -31.61 11.18 19.58
CA ALA A 317 -33.04 11.04 19.33
C ALA A 317 -33.89 11.85 20.33
N ASP A 318 -33.42 11.98 21.58
CA ASP A 318 -34.05 12.73 22.67
C ASP A 318 -33.49 14.15 22.79
N PHE A 319 -32.56 14.54 21.90
CA PHE A 319 -31.91 15.86 21.93
C PHE A 319 -32.93 16.99 21.77
N PRO A 320 -32.78 18.10 22.53
CA PRO A 320 -33.74 19.20 22.51
C PRO A 320 -33.94 19.74 21.09
N LYS A 321 -35.21 19.81 20.67
CA LYS A 321 -35.56 20.43 19.38
C LYS A 321 -35.25 21.92 19.48
N ASP A 322 -34.81 22.52 18.42
CA ASP A 322 -34.43 23.94 18.32
C ASP A 322 -33.16 24.35 19.11
N ALA A 323 -32.52 23.44 19.84
CA ALA A 323 -31.21 23.69 20.40
C ALA A 323 -30.12 23.79 19.29
N VAL A 324 -29.17 24.67 19.52
CA VAL A 324 -28.02 24.83 18.61
C VAL A 324 -26.90 23.91 19.03
N VAL A 325 -26.33 23.20 18.06
CA VAL A 325 -25.09 22.40 18.27
C VAL A 325 -23.91 23.19 17.76
N LEU A 326 -22.94 23.40 18.62
CA LEU A 326 -21.66 24.00 18.27
C LEU A 326 -20.55 22.91 18.20
N CYS A 327 -19.78 22.87 17.16
CA CYS A 327 -18.66 21.93 16.98
C CYS A 327 -17.35 22.69 16.77
N ASN A 328 -16.25 22.13 17.24
CA ASN A 328 -14.89 22.62 16.91
C ASN A 328 -14.19 21.78 15.87
N PHE A 329 -14.88 20.80 15.29
CA PHE A 329 -14.31 19.90 14.31
C PHE A 329 -15.31 19.56 13.20
N ASN A 330 -14.94 19.87 11.98
CA ASN A 330 -15.78 19.79 10.79
C ASN A 330 -16.40 18.39 10.56
N HIS A 331 -15.66 17.31 10.83
CA HIS A 331 -16.18 15.96 10.69
C HIS A 331 -17.25 15.63 11.74
N VAL A 332 -17.13 16.13 12.97
CA VAL A 332 -18.16 15.95 14.01
C VAL A 332 -19.40 16.73 13.62
N GLN A 333 -19.24 17.96 13.11
CA GLN A 333 -20.35 18.74 12.56
C GLN A 333 -21.11 17.96 11.49
N ALA A 334 -20.42 17.47 10.47
CA ALA A 334 -21.02 16.75 9.36
C ALA A 334 -21.72 15.45 9.80
N VAL A 335 -21.07 14.65 10.65
CA VAL A 335 -21.64 13.39 11.13
C VAL A 335 -22.85 13.68 12.02
N THR A 336 -22.78 14.65 12.94
CA THR A 336 -23.91 15.06 13.80
C THR A 336 -25.11 15.50 12.95
N ALA A 337 -24.87 16.27 11.89
CA ALA A 337 -25.91 16.72 10.97
C ALA A 337 -26.68 15.57 10.28
N CYS A 338 -25.99 14.43 10.04
CA CYS A 338 -26.65 13.24 9.47
C CYS A 338 -27.56 12.53 10.47
N TYR A 339 -27.37 12.71 11.78
CA TYR A 339 -28.14 12.02 12.83
C TYR A 339 -29.18 12.92 13.51
N LEU A 340 -28.92 14.23 13.61
CA LEU A 340 -29.92 15.19 14.09
C LEU A 340 -30.89 15.52 12.96
N LYS A 341 -32.14 15.78 13.36
CA LYS A 341 -33.19 16.20 12.43
C LYS A 341 -32.93 17.63 11.95
N ASP A 342 -33.55 18.00 10.84
CA ASP A 342 -33.42 19.34 10.21
C ASP A 342 -33.84 20.53 11.12
N SER A 343 -34.39 20.26 12.29
CA SER A 343 -34.77 21.29 13.29
C SER A 343 -33.57 21.90 14.03
N ASN A 344 -32.42 21.22 14.07
CA ASN A 344 -31.27 21.71 14.80
C ASN A 344 -30.26 22.37 13.83
N GLU A 345 -29.83 23.57 14.20
CA GLU A 345 -28.70 24.24 13.53
C GLU A 345 -27.39 23.74 14.11
N ILE A 346 -26.39 23.46 13.23
CA ILE A 346 -25.12 22.93 13.65
C ILE A 346 -24.00 23.86 13.17
N TRP A 347 -23.33 24.48 14.11
CA TRP A 347 -22.35 25.52 13.87
C TRP A 347 -20.93 25.00 14.05
N LEU A 348 -19.99 25.50 13.24
CA LEU A 348 -18.55 25.22 13.36
C LEU A 348 -17.85 26.48 13.89
N TYR A 349 -17.20 26.38 15.03
CA TYR A 349 -16.50 27.49 15.66
C TYR A 349 -15.18 27.81 14.96
N GLY A 350 -14.92 29.10 14.75
CA GLY A 350 -13.67 29.62 14.23
C GLY A 350 -13.45 29.36 12.73
N SER A 351 -14.44 28.84 12.01
CA SER A 351 -14.35 28.61 10.58
C SER A 351 -15.70 28.35 9.93
N ASN A 352 -15.75 28.45 8.61
CA ASN A 352 -16.90 27.97 7.85
C ASN A 352 -16.80 26.47 7.56
N PRO A 353 -17.93 25.74 7.43
CA PRO A 353 -17.92 24.36 6.98
C PRO A 353 -17.28 24.26 5.57
N GLU A 354 -16.69 23.10 5.27
CA GLU A 354 -16.20 22.82 3.91
C GLU A 354 -17.35 22.97 2.89
N ASP A 355 -17.06 23.45 1.70
CA ASP A 355 -18.06 23.76 0.65
C ASP A 355 -19.01 22.58 0.41
N LEU A 356 -18.47 21.35 0.37
CA LEU A 356 -19.28 20.14 0.17
C LEU A 356 -20.27 19.90 1.35
N ILE A 357 -19.85 20.19 2.56
CA ILE A 357 -20.70 20.04 3.76
C ILE A 357 -21.80 21.10 3.73
N ALA A 358 -21.45 22.35 3.46
CA ALA A 358 -22.41 23.44 3.35
C ALA A 358 -23.46 23.22 2.24
N GLU A 359 -23.04 22.62 1.11
CA GLU A 359 -23.92 22.29 0.00
C GLU A 359 -24.90 21.14 0.31
N LEU A 360 -24.39 20.05 0.92
CA LEU A 360 -25.17 18.84 1.19
C LEU A 360 -25.98 18.91 2.48
N LEU A 361 -25.55 19.71 3.45
CA LEU A 361 -26.12 19.80 4.79
C LEU A 361 -26.36 21.29 5.13
N PRO A 362 -27.43 21.88 4.63
CA PRO A 362 -27.69 23.33 4.75
C PRO A 362 -27.89 23.81 6.20
N GLN A 363 -28.14 22.90 7.17
CA GLN A 363 -28.15 23.20 8.59
C GLN A 363 -26.77 23.46 9.19
N CYS A 364 -25.69 23.12 8.47
CA CYS A 364 -24.30 23.37 8.88
C CYS A 364 -23.90 24.81 8.55
N ARG A 365 -23.48 25.55 9.58
CA ARG A 365 -23.07 26.97 9.48
C ARG A 365 -21.69 27.16 10.12
N GLY A 366 -21.08 28.30 9.85
CA GLY A 366 -19.87 28.77 10.53
C GLY A 366 -20.21 29.83 11.57
N LEU A 367 -19.40 29.91 12.62
CA LEU A 367 -19.44 30.93 13.67
C LEU A 367 -18.02 31.47 13.84
N GLU A 368 -17.82 32.78 13.65
CA GLU A 368 -16.48 33.33 13.46
C GLU A 368 -15.75 33.61 14.76
N ASP A 369 -16.47 34.14 15.79
CA ASP A 369 -15.82 34.59 17.00
C ASP A 369 -16.65 34.35 18.28
N THR A 370 -16.04 34.64 19.45
CA THR A 370 -16.64 34.47 20.76
C THR A 370 -17.75 35.46 21.03
N THR A 371 -17.74 36.65 20.39
CA THR A 371 -18.78 37.67 20.58
C THR A 371 -20.09 37.16 20.01
N GLU A 372 -20.07 36.59 18.83
CA GLU A 372 -21.21 35.97 18.18
C GLU A 372 -21.71 34.76 19.01
N LEU A 373 -20.78 33.95 19.55
CA LEU A 373 -21.13 32.86 20.45
C LEU A 373 -21.84 33.35 21.71
N LEU A 374 -21.34 34.40 22.36
CA LEU A 374 -21.93 34.94 23.55
C LEU A 374 -23.37 35.45 23.32
N GLN A 375 -23.62 36.05 22.15
CA GLN A 375 -24.96 36.44 21.75
C GLN A 375 -25.87 35.23 21.54
N LEU A 376 -25.35 34.21 20.84
CA LEU A 376 -26.10 32.98 20.59
C LEU A 376 -26.50 32.25 21.89
N VAL A 377 -25.59 32.16 22.87
CA VAL A 377 -25.84 31.55 24.18
C VAL A 377 -26.84 32.33 25.02
N LYS A 378 -26.97 33.66 24.80
CA LYS A 378 -28.01 34.48 25.46
C LYS A 378 -29.42 34.27 24.92
N GLU A 379 -29.49 33.93 23.64
CA GLU A 379 -30.79 33.88 22.92
C GLU A 379 -31.34 32.46 22.79
N ARG A 380 -30.46 31.43 22.84
CA ARG A 380 -30.83 30.05 22.55
C ARG A 380 -30.07 29.05 23.43
N ASP A 381 -30.62 27.84 23.54
CA ASP A 381 -29.92 26.73 24.15
C ASP A 381 -28.79 26.25 23.21
N VAL A 382 -27.54 26.31 23.68
CA VAL A 382 -26.35 25.94 22.91
C VAL A 382 -25.62 24.79 23.57
N TYR A 383 -25.39 23.76 22.81
CA TYR A 383 -24.61 22.58 23.22
C TYR A 383 -23.33 22.48 22.42
N PHE A 384 -22.19 22.46 23.10
CA PHE A 384 -20.88 22.30 22.46
C PHE A 384 -20.49 20.82 22.40
N PHE A 385 -20.33 20.31 21.19
CA PHE A 385 -19.82 18.97 20.88
C PHE A 385 -18.31 19.06 20.63
N GLY A 386 -17.57 19.11 21.73
CA GLY A 386 -16.13 19.35 21.73
C GLY A 386 -15.32 18.08 21.46
N SER A 387 -14.43 18.15 20.50
CA SER A 387 -13.54 17.06 20.11
C SER A 387 -12.07 17.45 20.24
N PHE A 388 -11.21 16.47 20.51
CA PHE A 388 -9.75 16.63 20.65
C PHE A 388 -9.34 17.60 21.79
N ASN A 389 -8.05 17.89 21.86
CA ASN A 389 -7.48 18.73 22.91
C ASN A 389 -7.89 20.21 22.78
N SER A 390 -8.15 20.67 21.55
CA SER A 390 -8.59 22.05 21.30
C SER A 390 -9.89 22.42 22.03
N ARG A 391 -10.72 21.44 22.40
CA ARG A 391 -11.94 21.71 23.20
C ARG A 391 -11.63 22.33 24.57
N GLU A 392 -10.56 21.87 25.24
CA GLU A 392 -10.18 22.38 26.56
C GLU A 392 -9.65 23.80 26.50
N GLU A 393 -8.97 24.14 25.40
CA GLU A 393 -8.46 25.49 25.15
C GLU A 393 -9.64 26.45 24.90
N LEU A 394 -10.59 26.04 24.06
CA LEU A 394 -11.79 26.82 23.75
C LEU A 394 -12.67 27.04 25.01
N LEU A 395 -12.92 26.00 25.80
CA LEU A 395 -13.71 26.12 27.03
C LEU A 395 -13.08 27.12 28.01
N LYS A 396 -11.76 27.11 28.16
CA LYS A 396 -11.04 28.09 29.00
C LYS A 396 -11.14 29.51 28.44
N GLU A 397 -11.01 29.68 27.15
CA GLU A 397 -11.17 30.97 26.47
C GLU A 397 -12.58 31.51 26.70
N TRP A 398 -13.62 30.71 26.47
CA TRP A 398 -15.02 31.13 26.66
C TRP A 398 -15.38 31.42 28.11
N GLU A 399 -14.78 30.68 29.05
CA GLU A 399 -14.96 30.96 30.47
C GLU A 399 -14.46 32.36 30.87
N THR A 400 -13.34 32.81 30.27
CA THR A 400 -12.82 34.18 30.48
C THR A 400 -13.73 35.25 29.87
N GLU A 401 -14.48 34.91 28.82
CA GLU A 401 -15.42 35.80 28.12
C GLU A 401 -16.84 35.75 28.69
N GLY A 402 -17.07 35.04 29.84
CA GLY A 402 -18.32 35.01 30.55
C GLY A 402 -19.30 33.92 30.09
N ILE A 403 -18.85 32.88 29.43
CA ILE A 403 -19.60 31.69 29.10
C ILE A 403 -19.23 30.58 30.08
N ALA A 404 -20.18 30.11 30.85
CA ALA A 404 -20.04 28.92 31.72
C ALA A 404 -20.55 27.67 30.98
N TYR A 405 -20.15 26.52 31.46
CA TYR A 405 -20.56 25.26 30.85
C TYR A 405 -20.80 24.16 31.89
N THR A 406 -21.66 23.23 31.53
CA THR A 406 -21.90 21.99 32.29
C THR A 406 -21.64 20.82 31.38
N GLU A 407 -20.76 19.88 31.78
CA GLU A 407 -20.48 18.67 31.02
C GLU A 407 -21.61 17.67 31.21
N GLU A 408 -22.19 17.18 30.09
CA GLU A 408 -23.26 16.19 30.10
C GLU A 408 -22.79 14.77 29.84
N GLY A 409 -21.69 14.60 29.11
CA GLY A 409 -21.12 13.31 28.89
C GLY A 409 -20.19 13.21 27.67
N THR A 410 -19.64 12.01 27.48
CA THR A 410 -18.80 11.67 26.35
C THR A 410 -19.53 10.68 25.45
N TYR A 411 -19.54 10.97 24.19
CA TYR A 411 -20.29 10.23 23.17
C TYR A 411 -19.38 9.80 22.01
N LEU A 412 -19.76 8.71 21.34
CA LEU A 412 -19.10 8.22 20.12
C LEU A 412 -20.10 8.24 18.97
N LEU A 413 -19.75 8.93 17.88
CA LEU A 413 -20.51 8.90 16.66
C LEU A 413 -19.58 8.52 15.49
N GLU A 414 -19.89 7.42 14.82
CA GLU A 414 -19.03 6.77 13.84
C GLU A 414 -17.63 6.42 14.42
N ARG A 415 -16.66 7.27 14.22
CA ARG A 415 -15.27 7.08 14.72
C ARG A 415 -14.79 8.24 15.58
N TYR A 416 -15.67 9.19 15.85
CA TYR A 416 -15.30 10.43 16.52
C TYR A 416 -15.89 10.45 17.92
N TYR A 417 -15.02 10.57 18.93
CA TYR A 417 -15.41 10.88 20.28
C TYR A 417 -15.55 12.38 20.44
N PHE A 418 -16.62 12.79 21.11
CA PHE A 418 -16.84 14.17 21.50
C PHE A 418 -17.49 14.24 22.89
N ASN A 419 -17.19 15.30 23.61
CA ASN A 419 -17.81 15.61 24.87
C ASN A 419 -18.91 16.64 24.62
N VAL A 420 -20.02 16.48 25.26
CA VAL A 420 -21.16 17.41 25.19
C VAL A 420 -21.13 18.30 26.40
N TYR A 421 -21.17 19.61 26.14
CA TYR A 421 -21.23 20.65 27.15
C TYR A 421 -22.43 21.55 26.86
N HIS A 422 -23.28 21.76 27.85
CA HIS A 422 -24.34 22.78 27.78
C HIS A 422 -23.73 24.13 28.15
N LEU A 423 -23.79 25.09 27.24
CA LEU A 423 -23.24 26.43 27.41
C LEU A 423 -24.30 27.37 27.99
N VAL A 424 -23.91 28.16 29.01
CA VAL A 424 -24.79 29.16 29.66
C VAL A 424 -24.02 30.44 29.91
N THR A 425 -24.68 31.58 29.97
CA THR A 425 -24.02 32.83 30.34
C THR A 425 -23.74 32.86 31.85
N ASN A 426 -22.52 33.28 32.20
CA ASN A 426 -22.14 33.45 33.60
C ASN A 426 -22.82 34.71 34.17
N GLN A 427 -23.93 34.54 34.88
CA GLN A 427 -24.69 35.69 35.47
C GLN A 427 -23.93 36.38 36.62
N SER A 428 -22.77 35.89 37.04
CA SER A 428 -22.04 36.41 38.21
C SER A 428 -21.19 37.68 37.94
N HIS A 429 -21.21 38.24 36.71
CA HIS A 429 -20.45 39.44 36.36
C HIS A 429 -21.31 40.69 36.07
N VAL A 430 -22.62 40.65 36.35
CA VAL A 430 -23.48 41.82 36.20
C VAL A 430 -24.24 42.03 37.51
N ASP A 431 -23.55 42.53 38.54
CA ASP A 431 -24.10 43.46 39.51
C ASP A 431 -22.99 44.45 39.91
N PRO A 432 -23.25 45.76 39.78
CA PRO A 432 -22.26 46.82 40.05
C PRO A 432 -22.03 47.06 41.51
#